data_94e9a0b9bc683ee77d2eec85092de434
#
_entry.id   94e9a0b9bc683ee77d2eec85092de434
#
_cell.length_a   1.000
_cell.length_b   1.000
_cell.length_c   1.000
_cell.angle_alpha   90.00
_cell.angle_beta   90.00
_cell.angle_gamma   90.00
#
_symmetry.space_group_name_H-M   'P 1'
#
loop_
_entity.id
_entity.type
_entity.pdbx_description
1 polymer ?
#
loop_
_entity_poly.entity_id
_entity_poly.type
_entity_poly.pdbx_seq_one_letter_code
_entity_poly.pdbx_strand_id
1 'polypeptide(L)'
;VTEAGRLEDARRQLRDLRFEFALVDLHLPDGEVLGLLREGAFSENTGVVVMTAFGGIKQAVEAIRLGAGDYLSKPFEPEELPLAFARCRSQRIAARRAEHRAAETGAAADQVFFGESLRGVRSQLDTIVAAERRLEHRLPPVLIEGETGTGKSVLARWLHRQGPRQAEPFVTLNCAALPDALAEAELFGHERGAFTDAKRARIGLFEAADGGTLFLDEVGSLALATQAKVLTAVEEGNIRRLGGTREISVDVRVVAASNRPLDDLVRQGVFREDLFHRLNLLRITLPPLRDRGTDILPLARHLLAKIAARHRLKGLTIAPEGEARLLAQPWRGNVRELAHEIERAVIFGGSTAFDFGALGAPATPLSGGWRNPAWRMPESGFSLDATVDELIAEALRETGNNISAAARRLGVTRDFVRYRLPGGKTAP
;
A
#
# COMPACT_ATOMS: atom_id res chain seq x y z
N VAL A 1 -31.27 16.77 22.18
CA VAL A 1 -31.35 15.40 22.68
C VAL A 1 -32.78 14.97 22.67
N THR A 2 -33.05 13.77 22.13
CA THR A 2 -34.39 13.19 22.08
C THR A 2 -34.31 11.83 22.77
N GLU A 3 -35.26 11.51 23.62
CA GLU A 3 -35.30 10.27 24.42
C GLU A 3 -36.44 9.36 23.97
N ALA A 4 -36.17 8.06 23.93
CA ALA A 4 -37.19 7.02 23.71
C ALA A 4 -37.02 5.91 24.76
N GLY A 5 -38.05 5.69 25.55
CA GLY A 5 -38.03 4.64 26.59
C GLY A 5 -38.47 3.25 26.09
N ARG A 6 -38.89 3.14 24.82
CA ARG A 6 -39.35 1.90 24.20
C ARG A 6 -38.87 1.82 22.74
N LEU A 7 -38.74 0.61 22.22
CA LEU A 7 -38.35 0.35 20.83
C LEU A 7 -39.35 0.94 19.82
N GLU A 8 -40.64 0.91 20.13
CA GLU A 8 -41.68 1.44 19.26
C GLU A 8 -41.56 2.96 19.09
N ASP A 9 -41.31 3.67 20.20
CA ASP A 9 -41.04 5.12 20.19
C ASP A 9 -39.74 5.46 19.44
N ALA A 10 -38.70 4.66 19.65
CA ALA A 10 -37.43 4.81 18.93
C ALA A 10 -37.62 4.63 17.41
N ARG A 11 -38.38 3.58 16.98
CA ARG A 11 -38.71 3.38 15.56
C ARG A 11 -39.45 4.58 14.94
N ARG A 12 -40.41 5.15 15.65
CA ARG A 12 -41.13 6.34 15.17
C ARG A 12 -40.18 7.51 15.00
N GLN A 13 -39.38 7.81 16.02
CA GLN A 13 -38.43 8.93 15.98
C GLN A 13 -37.36 8.77 14.90
N LEU A 14 -36.86 7.55 14.69
CA LEU A 14 -35.87 7.26 13.64
C LEU A 14 -36.42 7.41 12.20
N ARG A 15 -37.75 7.28 12.02
CA ARG A 15 -38.40 7.56 10.72
C ARG A 15 -38.52 9.05 10.44
N ASP A 16 -38.84 9.84 11.47
CA ASP A 16 -39.22 11.23 11.36
C ASP A 16 -38.00 12.18 11.48
N LEU A 17 -36.95 11.75 12.20
CA LEU A 17 -35.81 12.57 12.57
C LEU A 17 -34.49 11.92 12.11
N ARG A 18 -33.50 12.78 11.85
CA ARG A 18 -32.12 12.35 11.58
C ARG A 18 -31.24 12.68 12.77
N PHE A 19 -30.47 11.72 13.22
CA PHE A 19 -29.57 11.86 14.35
C PHE A 19 -28.12 11.71 13.92
N GLU A 20 -27.24 12.52 14.47
CA GLU A 20 -25.79 12.36 14.26
C GLU A 20 -25.26 11.17 15.07
N PHE A 21 -25.77 11.02 16.30
CA PHE A 21 -25.42 9.92 17.19
C PHE A 21 -26.68 9.36 17.87
N ALA A 22 -26.68 8.07 18.13
CA ALA A 22 -27.66 7.38 18.94
C ALA A 22 -26.93 6.59 20.04
N LEU A 23 -27.28 6.87 21.30
CA LEU A 23 -26.85 6.09 22.45
C LEU A 23 -28.00 5.19 22.82
N VAL A 24 -27.82 3.88 22.72
CA VAL A 24 -28.91 2.90 22.85
C VAL A 24 -28.59 1.83 23.89
N ASP A 25 -29.54 1.56 24.77
CA ASP A 25 -29.47 0.42 25.69
C ASP A 25 -29.81 -0.87 24.93
N LEU A 26 -29.04 -1.93 25.15
CA LEU A 26 -29.33 -3.25 24.56
C LEU A 26 -30.72 -3.77 24.92
N HIS A 27 -31.16 -3.56 26.17
CA HIS A 27 -32.40 -4.04 26.69
C HIS A 27 -33.34 -2.89 27.01
N LEU A 28 -34.44 -2.81 26.30
CA LEU A 28 -35.54 -1.90 26.57
C LEU A 28 -36.77 -2.71 27.10
N PRO A 29 -37.73 -2.08 27.77
CA PRO A 29 -38.88 -2.80 28.38
C PRO A 29 -39.70 -3.64 27.39
N ASP A 30 -39.65 -3.29 26.10
CA ASP A 30 -40.42 -3.90 25.01
C ASP A 30 -39.54 -4.72 24.04
N GLY A 31 -38.25 -4.98 24.36
CA GLY A 31 -37.41 -5.87 23.60
C GLY A 31 -35.93 -5.48 23.52
N GLU A 32 -35.21 -6.10 22.58
CA GLU A 32 -33.76 -5.87 22.33
C GLU A 32 -33.53 -4.95 21.14
N VAL A 33 -32.60 -3.99 21.29
CA VAL A 33 -32.21 -3.04 20.26
C VAL A 33 -31.50 -3.70 19.06
N LEU A 34 -30.97 -4.92 19.23
CA LEU A 34 -30.39 -5.68 18.12
C LEU A 34 -31.35 -5.85 16.93
N GLY A 35 -32.67 -5.90 17.21
CA GLY A 35 -33.73 -5.93 16.20
C GLY A 35 -33.69 -4.67 15.31
N LEU A 36 -33.54 -3.47 15.89
CA LEU A 36 -33.45 -2.21 15.13
C LEU A 36 -32.20 -2.13 14.26
N LEU A 37 -31.09 -2.69 14.74
CA LEU A 37 -29.85 -2.76 13.96
C LEU A 37 -30.00 -3.72 12.75
N ARG A 38 -30.61 -4.91 12.96
CA ARG A 38 -30.87 -5.87 11.86
C ARG A 38 -31.84 -5.32 10.82
N GLU A 39 -32.83 -4.57 11.24
CA GLU A 39 -33.82 -3.92 10.35
C GLU A 39 -33.23 -2.72 9.58
N GLY A 40 -31.99 -2.29 9.89
CA GLY A 40 -31.40 -1.09 9.31
C GLY A 40 -32.17 0.20 9.66
N ALA A 41 -32.79 0.25 10.82
CA ALA A 41 -33.64 1.38 11.25
C ALA A 41 -32.82 2.68 11.45
N PHE A 42 -31.52 2.56 11.72
CA PHE A 42 -30.63 3.71 11.85
C PHE A 42 -30.14 4.16 10.47
N SER A 43 -30.12 5.48 10.25
CA SER A 43 -29.54 6.03 9.03
C SER A 43 -28.05 5.68 8.95
N GLU A 44 -27.51 5.44 7.74
CA GLU A 44 -26.09 5.26 7.47
C GLU A 44 -25.21 6.39 8.04
N ASN A 45 -25.82 7.55 8.29
CA ASN A 45 -25.19 8.73 8.86
C ASN A 45 -25.24 8.80 10.39
N THR A 46 -25.94 7.89 11.06
CA THR A 46 -26.10 7.87 12.53
C THR A 46 -25.00 7.02 13.17
N GLY A 47 -24.16 7.59 14.04
CA GLY A 47 -23.19 6.86 14.86
C GLY A 47 -23.90 6.18 16.03
N VAL A 48 -24.03 4.85 16.01
CA VAL A 48 -24.72 4.10 17.07
C VAL A 48 -23.72 3.62 18.10
N VAL A 49 -23.91 4.01 19.37
CA VAL A 49 -23.16 3.51 20.53
C VAL A 49 -24.13 2.70 21.40
N VAL A 50 -23.78 1.43 21.65
CA VAL A 50 -24.62 0.52 22.40
C VAL A 50 -24.17 0.46 23.85
N MET A 51 -25.11 0.62 24.79
CA MET A 51 -24.86 0.41 26.23
C MET A 51 -25.23 -1.04 26.62
N THR A 52 -24.31 -1.71 27.36
CA THR A 52 -24.52 -3.08 27.83
C THR A 52 -24.25 -3.22 29.32
N ALA A 53 -24.97 -4.09 29.99
CA ALA A 53 -24.72 -4.45 31.38
C ALA A 53 -23.40 -5.26 31.47
N PHE A 54 -22.84 -5.31 32.70
CA PHE A 54 -21.62 -6.09 32.99
C PHE A 54 -21.82 -7.57 32.60
N GLY A 55 -21.01 -8.08 31.68
CA GLY A 55 -21.11 -9.45 31.14
C GLY A 55 -21.71 -9.60 29.73
N GLY A 56 -22.30 -8.55 29.16
CA GLY A 56 -22.94 -8.58 27.82
C GLY A 56 -21.98 -8.54 26.61
N ILE A 57 -20.74 -9.02 26.72
CA ILE A 57 -19.71 -8.94 25.67
C ILE A 57 -20.17 -9.62 24.36
N LYS A 58 -20.87 -10.75 24.44
CA LYS A 58 -21.37 -11.45 23.23
C LYS A 58 -22.36 -10.59 22.44
N GLN A 59 -23.27 -9.93 23.14
CA GLN A 59 -24.27 -9.05 22.53
C GLN A 59 -23.67 -7.76 22.01
N ALA A 60 -22.65 -7.21 22.69
CA ALA A 60 -21.88 -6.06 22.20
C ALA A 60 -21.15 -6.39 20.88
N VAL A 61 -20.52 -7.57 20.78
CA VAL A 61 -19.88 -8.05 19.54
C VAL A 61 -20.92 -8.22 18.42
N GLU A 62 -22.10 -8.75 18.73
CA GLU A 62 -23.19 -8.87 17.76
C GLU A 62 -23.69 -7.51 17.30
N ALA A 63 -23.85 -6.54 18.22
CA ALA A 63 -24.21 -5.17 17.87
C ALA A 63 -23.20 -4.52 16.91
N ILE A 64 -21.88 -4.70 17.14
CA ILE A 64 -20.84 -4.22 16.25
C ILE A 64 -20.95 -4.89 14.86
N ARG A 65 -21.18 -6.21 14.80
CA ARG A 65 -21.41 -6.93 13.52
C ARG A 65 -22.63 -6.41 12.76
N LEU A 66 -23.65 -5.93 13.49
CA LEU A 66 -24.86 -5.36 12.92
C LEU A 66 -24.77 -3.86 12.62
N GLY A 67 -23.58 -3.25 12.75
CA GLY A 67 -23.31 -1.87 12.33
C GLY A 67 -23.26 -0.84 13.45
N ALA A 68 -23.26 -1.24 14.74
CA ALA A 68 -22.97 -0.33 15.82
C ALA A 68 -21.50 0.12 15.74
N GLY A 69 -21.23 1.41 15.92
CA GLY A 69 -19.89 1.98 15.82
C GLY A 69 -19.05 1.78 17.09
N ASP A 70 -19.66 1.63 18.26
CA ASP A 70 -18.95 1.35 19.53
C ASP A 70 -19.94 0.81 20.60
N TYR A 71 -19.39 0.38 21.74
CA TYR A 71 -20.20 0.01 22.90
C TYR A 71 -19.62 0.59 24.21
N LEU A 72 -20.49 0.76 25.21
CA LEU A 72 -20.13 1.18 26.57
C LEU A 72 -20.69 0.16 27.58
N SER A 73 -19.84 -0.27 28.50
CA SER A 73 -20.24 -1.17 29.59
C SER A 73 -20.75 -0.37 30.80
N LYS A 74 -21.93 -0.65 31.26
CA LYS A 74 -22.48 -0.06 32.50
C LYS A 74 -21.85 -0.70 33.74
N PRO A 75 -21.51 0.09 34.79
CA PRO A 75 -21.53 1.56 34.83
C PRO A 75 -20.38 2.18 34.04
N PHE A 76 -20.61 3.33 33.39
CA PHE A 76 -19.61 4.10 32.67
C PHE A 76 -19.60 5.54 33.17
N GLU A 77 -18.44 6.21 33.06
CA GLU A 77 -18.28 7.60 33.43
C GLU A 77 -18.75 8.54 32.28
N PRO A 78 -19.35 9.71 32.58
CA PRO A 78 -19.81 10.64 31.55
C PRO A 78 -18.74 11.06 30.54
N GLU A 79 -17.47 11.06 30.95
CA GLU A 79 -16.30 11.40 30.13
C GLU A 79 -16.02 10.32 29.05
N GLU A 80 -16.55 9.11 29.17
CA GLU A 80 -16.39 8.05 28.17
C GLU A 80 -17.30 8.26 26.95
N LEU A 81 -18.41 8.96 27.09
CA LEU A 81 -19.37 9.21 26.01
C LEU A 81 -18.77 10.01 24.83
N PRO A 82 -18.12 11.16 25.06
CA PRO A 82 -17.45 11.90 23.98
C PRO A 82 -16.41 11.08 23.25
N LEU A 83 -15.68 10.22 23.97
CA LEU A 83 -14.66 9.34 23.40
C LEU A 83 -15.29 8.25 22.52
N ALA A 84 -16.41 7.65 22.94
CA ALA A 84 -17.15 6.67 22.14
C ALA A 84 -17.71 7.31 20.86
N PHE A 85 -18.29 8.51 20.94
CA PHE A 85 -18.77 9.24 19.77
C PHE A 85 -17.63 9.66 18.83
N ALA A 86 -16.49 10.08 19.36
CA ALA A 86 -15.32 10.40 18.56
C ALA A 86 -14.79 9.17 17.80
N ARG A 87 -14.79 7.97 18.43
CA ARG A 87 -14.43 6.70 17.77
C ARG A 87 -15.42 6.34 16.67
N CYS A 88 -16.73 6.41 16.92
CA CYS A 88 -17.77 6.21 15.89
C CYS A 88 -17.56 7.14 14.70
N ARG A 89 -17.27 8.43 14.95
CA ARG A 89 -16.99 9.42 13.90
C ARG A 89 -15.74 9.07 13.11
N SER A 90 -14.65 8.73 13.78
CA SER A 90 -13.38 8.38 13.15
C SER A 90 -13.50 7.12 12.30
N GLN A 91 -14.18 6.08 12.79
CA GLN A 91 -14.45 4.85 12.04
C GLN A 91 -15.32 5.12 10.79
N ARG A 92 -16.35 5.96 10.90
CA ARG A 92 -17.20 6.34 9.77
C ARG A 92 -16.48 7.18 8.73
N ILE A 93 -15.64 8.13 9.18
CA ILE A 93 -14.78 8.89 8.25
C ILE A 93 -13.80 7.97 7.55
N ALA A 94 -13.23 7.00 8.26
CA ALA A 94 -12.34 5.99 7.68
C ALA A 94 -13.08 5.07 6.70
N ALA A 95 -14.27 4.58 7.06
CA ALA A 95 -15.13 3.77 6.20
C ALA A 95 -15.55 4.55 4.94
N ARG A 96 -16.06 5.78 5.08
CA ARG A 96 -16.38 6.65 3.92
C ARG A 96 -15.18 6.97 3.05
N ARG A 97 -14.01 7.22 3.65
CA ARG A 97 -12.76 7.42 2.89
C ARG A 97 -12.35 6.13 2.18
N ALA A 98 -12.57 4.97 2.80
CA ALA A 98 -12.34 3.66 2.17
C ALA A 98 -13.36 3.40 1.05
N GLU A 99 -14.64 3.71 1.25
CA GLU A 99 -15.70 3.62 0.25
C GLU A 99 -15.49 4.62 -0.91
N HIS A 100 -15.13 5.89 -0.62
CA HIS A 100 -14.73 6.85 -1.65
C HIS A 100 -13.47 6.41 -2.37
N ARG A 101 -12.45 5.91 -1.68
CA ARG A 101 -11.28 5.29 -2.32
C ARG A 101 -11.67 4.05 -3.12
N ALA A 102 -12.58 3.21 -2.62
CA ALA A 102 -13.08 2.06 -3.33
C ALA A 102 -13.97 2.46 -4.52
N ALA A 103 -14.80 3.49 -4.40
CA ALA A 103 -15.62 4.02 -5.51
C ALA A 103 -14.78 4.80 -6.54
N GLU A 104 -13.81 5.61 -6.10
CA GLU A 104 -12.83 6.25 -6.99
C GLU A 104 -11.84 5.25 -7.60
N THR A 105 -11.53 4.16 -6.89
CA THR A 105 -10.73 3.04 -7.39
C THR A 105 -11.58 1.98 -8.12
N GLY A 106 -12.88 2.00 -7.95
CA GLY A 106 -13.75 0.82 -8.14
C GLY A 106 -14.14 0.42 -9.55
N ALA A 107 -14.03 1.24 -10.59
CA ALA A 107 -14.44 0.82 -11.93
C ALA A 107 -13.37 1.00 -13.02
N ALA A 108 -12.49 1.99 -12.89
CA ALA A 108 -11.42 2.24 -13.86
C ALA A 108 -10.01 1.99 -13.29
N ALA A 109 -9.87 1.91 -11.94
CA ALA A 109 -8.58 1.89 -11.27
C ALA A 109 -7.90 0.51 -11.20
N ASP A 110 -8.63 -0.57 -11.39
CA ASP A 110 -8.16 -1.93 -11.12
C ASP A 110 -8.04 -2.85 -12.34
N GLN A 111 -8.10 -2.32 -13.55
CA GLN A 111 -7.65 -3.08 -14.71
C GLN A 111 -6.12 -3.20 -14.64
N VAL A 112 -5.65 -4.38 -14.24
CA VAL A 112 -4.23 -4.74 -14.37
C VAL A 112 -3.93 -4.77 -15.85
N PHE A 113 -2.98 -3.95 -16.27
CA PHE A 113 -2.46 -4.03 -17.64
C PHE A 113 -1.54 -5.26 -17.73
N PHE A 114 -2.03 -6.30 -18.40
CA PHE A 114 -1.22 -7.46 -18.77
C PHE A 114 -0.76 -7.28 -20.22
N GLY A 115 0.44 -6.75 -20.39
CA GLY A 115 1.08 -6.71 -21.71
C GLY A 115 1.62 -8.07 -22.14
N GLU A 116 2.29 -8.08 -23.27
CA GLU A 116 2.88 -9.28 -23.87
C GLU A 116 3.90 -9.94 -22.92
N SER A 117 4.76 -9.14 -22.28
CA SER A 117 5.79 -9.58 -21.34
C SER A 117 5.21 -10.23 -20.07
N LEU A 118 3.98 -9.91 -19.71
CA LEU A 118 3.30 -10.48 -18.55
C LEU A 118 2.33 -11.61 -18.89
N ARG A 119 2.30 -12.10 -20.14
CA ARG A 119 1.41 -13.20 -20.57
C ARG A 119 1.65 -14.47 -19.72
N GLY A 120 2.90 -14.84 -19.45
CA GLY A 120 3.25 -15.96 -18.59
C GLY A 120 2.76 -15.78 -17.15
N VAL A 121 2.94 -14.59 -16.59
CA VAL A 121 2.44 -14.22 -15.25
C VAL A 121 0.92 -14.32 -15.21
N ARG A 122 0.23 -13.82 -16.23
CA ARG A 122 -1.23 -13.92 -16.35
C ARG A 122 -1.71 -15.36 -16.37
N SER A 123 -1.08 -16.23 -17.16
CA SER A 123 -1.41 -17.65 -17.24
C SER A 123 -1.23 -18.37 -15.88
N GLN A 124 -0.13 -18.06 -15.17
CA GLN A 124 0.08 -18.59 -13.82
C GLN A 124 -1.02 -18.15 -12.85
N LEU A 125 -1.39 -16.87 -12.86
CA LEU A 125 -2.46 -16.32 -12.04
C LEU A 125 -3.81 -16.97 -12.32
N ASP A 126 -4.17 -17.12 -13.59
CA ASP A 126 -5.43 -17.76 -14.00
C ASP A 126 -5.46 -19.24 -13.54
N THR A 127 -4.32 -19.94 -13.59
CA THR A 127 -4.17 -21.32 -13.08
C THR A 127 -4.36 -21.35 -11.55
N ILE A 128 -3.76 -20.43 -10.80
CA ILE A 128 -3.92 -20.32 -9.35
C ILE A 128 -5.39 -20.11 -9.00
N VAL A 129 -6.05 -19.12 -9.62
CA VAL A 129 -7.47 -18.83 -9.37
C VAL A 129 -8.36 -20.02 -9.69
N ALA A 130 -8.09 -20.74 -10.80
CA ALA A 130 -8.85 -21.93 -11.17
C ALA A 130 -8.66 -23.08 -10.18
N ALA A 131 -7.44 -23.26 -9.63
CA ALA A 131 -7.16 -24.23 -8.60
C ALA A 131 -7.86 -23.88 -7.28
N GLU A 132 -7.79 -22.62 -6.85
CA GLU A 132 -8.39 -22.13 -5.62
C GLU A 132 -9.91 -22.28 -5.58
N ARG A 133 -10.60 -22.11 -6.72
CA ARG A 133 -12.05 -22.32 -6.82
C ARG A 133 -12.51 -23.75 -6.56
N ARG A 134 -11.57 -24.72 -6.56
CA ARG A 134 -11.82 -26.14 -6.26
C ARG A 134 -11.56 -26.49 -4.79
N LEU A 135 -10.95 -25.56 -4.05
CA LEU A 135 -10.64 -25.74 -2.62
C LEU A 135 -11.76 -25.17 -1.77
N GLU A 136 -12.24 -25.97 -0.82
CA GLU A 136 -13.29 -25.55 0.12
C GLU A 136 -12.72 -24.74 1.29
N HIS A 137 -11.49 -25.06 1.72
CA HIS A 137 -10.87 -24.46 2.90
C HIS A 137 -9.37 -24.21 2.68
N ARG A 138 -8.82 -23.26 3.43
CA ARG A 138 -7.39 -22.94 3.55
C ARG A 138 -6.67 -22.78 2.21
N LEU A 139 -6.91 -21.67 1.55
CA LEU A 139 -6.20 -21.35 0.32
C LEU A 139 -4.69 -21.24 0.58
N PRO A 140 -3.86 -21.81 -0.32
CA PRO A 140 -2.41 -21.73 -0.18
C PRO A 140 -1.93 -20.28 -0.25
N PRO A 141 -0.83 -19.95 0.47
CA PRO A 141 -0.22 -18.63 0.35
C PRO A 141 0.35 -18.41 -1.06
N VAL A 142 0.38 -17.14 -1.48
CA VAL A 142 0.98 -16.71 -2.75
C VAL A 142 2.09 -15.72 -2.45
N LEU A 143 3.28 -15.97 -2.98
CA LEU A 143 4.43 -15.06 -2.91
C LEU A 143 4.57 -14.30 -4.22
N ILE A 144 4.59 -12.96 -4.16
CA ILE A 144 4.80 -12.09 -5.30
C ILE A 144 6.13 -11.36 -5.12
N GLU A 145 7.11 -11.65 -5.94
CA GLU A 145 8.41 -10.99 -5.92
C GLU A 145 8.60 -10.06 -7.11
N GLY A 146 9.40 -9.04 -6.92
CA GLY A 146 9.76 -8.06 -7.94
C GLY A 146 10.12 -6.73 -7.33
N GLU A 147 10.88 -5.93 -8.05
CA GLU A 147 11.35 -4.63 -7.60
C GLU A 147 10.22 -3.72 -7.11
N THR A 148 10.58 -2.71 -6.32
CA THR A 148 9.64 -1.68 -5.88
C THR A 148 9.00 -0.99 -7.08
N GLY A 149 7.67 -0.81 -7.03
CA GLY A 149 6.94 -0.13 -8.12
C GLY A 149 6.57 -0.99 -9.32
N THR A 150 6.84 -2.32 -9.33
CA THR A 150 6.49 -3.23 -10.44
C THR A 150 5.00 -3.56 -10.55
N GLY A 151 4.20 -3.30 -9.50
CA GLY A 151 2.77 -3.56 -9.47
C GLY A 151 2.34 -4.73 -8.57
N LYS A 152 3.17 -5.19 -7.63
CA LYS A 152 2.86 -6.31 -6.71
C LYS A 152 1.52 -6.17 -5.99
N SER A 153 1.26 -5.00 -5.39
CA SER A 153 0.02 -4.72 -4.65
C SER A 153 -1.21 -4.73 -5.56
N VAL A 154 -1.06 -4.26 -6.82
CA VAL A 154 -2.15 -4.31 -7.83
C VAL A 154 -2.47 -5.76 -8.19
N LEU A 155 -1.43 -6.60 -8.33
CA LEU A 155 -1.57 -8.01 -8.63
C LEU A 155 -2.22 -8.79 -7.48
N ALA A 156 -1.83 -8.51 -6.22
CA ALA A 156 -2.44 -9.10 -5.03
C ALA A 156 -3.95 -8.80 -4.96
N ARG A 157 -4.33 -7.56 -5.24
CA ARG A 157 -5.74 -7.14 -5.29
C ARG A 157 -6.49 -7.81 -6.44
N TRP A 158 -5.85 -7.97 -7.60
CA TRP A 158 -6.41 -8.70 -8.72
C TRP A 158 -6.69 -10.17 -8.37
N LEU A 159 -5.73 -10.86 -7.73
CA LEU A 159 -5.89 -12.25 -7.25
C LEU A 159 -7.08 -12.38 -6.28
N HIS A 160 -7.22 -11.47 -5.35
CA HIS A 160 -8.36 -11.47 -4.42
C HIS A 160 -9.69 -11.34 -5.17
N ARG A 161 -9.81 -10.38 -6.11
CA ARG A 161 -11.04 -10.12 -6.86
C ARG A 161 -11.42 -11.23 -7.84
N GLN A 162 -10.45 -11.95 -8.38
CA GLN A 162 -10.71 -13.08 -9.26
C GLN A 162 -10.89 -14.39 -8.50
N GLY A 163 -10.49 -14.43 -7.23
CA GLY A 163 -10.52 -15.60 -6.37
C GLY A 163 -11.90 -15.89 -5.77
N PRO A 164 -12.04 -17.03 -5.06
CA PRO A 164 -13.29 -17.43 -4.43
C PRO A 164 -13.72 -16.49 -3.28
N ARG A 165 -12.79 -15.74 -2.70
CA ARG A 165 -13.02 -14.82 -1.57
C ARG A 165 -13.21 -13.36 -1.99
N GLN A 166 -13.67 -13.10 -3.21
CA GLN A 166 -13.78 -11.74 -3.76
C GLN A 166 -14.75 -10.82 -2.99
N ALA A 167 -15.74 -11.40 -2.30
CA ALA A 167 -16.72 -10.67 -1.49
C ALA A 167 -16.26 -10.48 -0.03
N GLU A 168 -15.18 -11.17 0.37
CA GLU A 168 -14.66 -11.16 1.72
C GLU A 168 -13.63 -10.04 1.94
N PRO A 169 -13.20 -9.74 3.19
CA PRO A 169 -12.26 -8.67 3.44
C PRO A 169 -10.92 -8.84 2.71
N PHE A 170 -10.40 -7.73 2.16
CA PHE A 170 -9.03 -7.61 1.67
C PHE A 170 -8.26 -6.65 2.59
N VAL A 171 -7.50 -7.22 3.52
CA VAL A 171 -6.74 -6.46 4.52
C VAL A 171 -5.29 -6.33 4.08
N THR A 172 -4.68 -5.16 4.27
CA THR A 172 -3.31 -4.89 3.81
C THR A 172 -2.43 -4.38 4.93
N LEU A 173 -1.19 -4.88 4.99
CA LEU A 173 -0.13 -4.35 5.85
C LEU A 173 1.14 -4.13 5.02
N ASN A 174 1.73 -2.94 5.13
CA ASN A 174 3.10 -2.72 4.69
C ASN A 174 4.03 -2.95 5.90
N CYS A 175 4.78 -4.05 5.85
CA CYS A 175 5.63 -4.49 6.96
C CYS A 175 6.83 -3.57 7.20
N ALA A 176 7.29 -2.84 6.18
CA ALA A 176 8.40 -1.89 6.30
C ALA A 176 7.97 -0.52 6.86
N ALA A 177 6.67 -0.24 6.91
CA ALA A 177 6.17 1.08 7.33
C ALA A 177 6.07 1.23 8.86
N LEU A 178 6.23 0.15 9.62
CA LEU A 178 6.03 0.12 11.07
C LEU A 178 7.28 -0.39 11.79
N PRO A 179 7.59 0.14 12.99
CA PRO A 179 8.52 -0.50 13.91
C PRO A 179 8.08 -1.93 14.25
N ASP A 180 9.04 -2.84 14.50
CA ASP A 180 8.80 -4.28 14.69
C ASP A 180 7.73 -4.59 15.74
N ALA A 181 7.79 -3.94 16.91
CA ALA A 181 6.82 -4.15 17.98
C ALA A 181 5.40 -3.71 17.60
N LEU A 182 5.27 -2.66 16.77
CA LEU A 182 3.97 -2.20 16.26
C LEU A 182 3.47 -3.11 15.14
N ALA A 183 4.34 -3.59 14.26
CA ALA A 183 3.97 -4.55 13.22
C ALA A 183 3.40 -5.84 13.82
N GLU A 184 4.00 -6.34 14.89
CA GLU A 184 3.51 -7.50 15.62
C GLU A 184 2.14 -7.25 16.28
N ALA A 185 1.98 -6.09 16.95
CA ALA A 185 0.72 -5.70 17.58
C ALA A 185 -0.42 -5.49 16.56
N GLU A 186 -0.11 -4.93 15.38
CA GLU A 186 -1.09 -4.79 14.30
C GLU A 186 -1.47 -6.16 13.71
N LEU A 187 -0.52 -7.05 13.46
CA LEU A 187 -0.81 -8.38 12.89
C LEU A 187 -1.67 -9.25 13.80
N PHE A 188 -1.29 -9.36 15.08
CA PHE A 188 -1.87 -10.35 16.00
C PHE A 188 -2.83 -9.75 17.01
N GLY A 189 -2.87 -8.41 17.12
CA GLY A 189 -3.62 -7.74 18.17
C GLY A 189 -2.97 -7.87 19.55
N HIS A 190 -3.57 -7.26 20.56
CA HIS A 190 -3.07 -7.30 21.92
C HIS A 190 -4.21 -7.29 22.95
N GLU A 191 -3.95 -7.93 24.07
CA GLU A 191 -4.81 -7.83 25.26
C GLU A 191 -4.46 -6.57 26.06
N ARG A 192 -5.37 -6.14 26.94
CA ARG A 192 -5.13 -5.03 27.84
C ARG A 192 -3.90 -5.31 28.73
N GLY A 193 -2.97 -4.37 28.79
CA GLY A 193 -1.75 -4.50 29.61
C GLY A 193 -0.62 -5.30 28.96
N ALA A 194 -0.73 -5.67 27.69
CA ALA A 194 0.32 -6.39 26.97
C ALA A 194 1.65 -5.58 26.87
N PHE A 195 1.55 -4.25 26.84
CA PHE A 195 2.68 -3.32 26.91
C PHE A 195 2.23 -2.01 27.57
N THR A 196 3.15 -1.10 27.90
CA THR A 196 2.93 0.10 28.73
C THR A 196 1.75 0.95 28.27
N ASP A 197 1.51 1.06 26.95
CA ASP A 197 0.44 1.85 26.36
C ASP A 197 -0.81 1.03 25.95
N ALA A 198 -0.83 -0.28 26.23
CA ALA A 198 -1.95 -1.16 25.92
C ALA A 198 -3.15 -0.96 26.89
N LYS A 199 -3.75 0.22 26.87
CA LYS A 199 -4.88 0.57 27.75
C LYS A 199 -6.16 -0.24 27.46
N ARG A 200 -6.30 -0.81 26.25
CA ARG A 200 -7.46 -1.61 25.77
C ARG A 200 -6.98 -2.79 24.95
N ALA A 201 -7.78 -3.85 24.88
CA ALA A 201 -7.55 -4.93 23.94
C ALA A 201 -7.88 -4.46 22.51
N ARG A 202 -7.11 -4.93 21.50
CA ARG A 202 -7.34 -4.65 20.08
C ARG A 202 -7.20 -5.93 19.27
N ILE A 203 -8.14 -6.14 18.35
CA ILE A 203 -8.05 -7.24 17.38
C ILE A 203 -6.94 -6.99 16.37
N GLY A 204 -6.28 -8.06 15.93
CA GLY A 204 -5.22 -8.01 14.93
C GLY A 204 -5.74 -8.12 13.50
N LEU A 205 -4.84 -7.87 12.53
CA LEU A 205 -5.17 -7.94 11.11
C LEU A 205 -5.48 -9.37 10.64
N PHE A 206 -4.90 -10.40 11.26
CA PHE A 206 -5.30 -11.78 11.00
C PHE A 206 -6.76 -12.05 11.39
N GLU A 207 -7.20 -11.56 12.54
CA GLU A 207 -8.61 -11.66 12.94
C GLU A 207 -9.52 -10.83 12.03
N ALA A 208 -9.08 -9.62 11.63
CA ALA A 208 -9.83 -8.74 10.74
C ALA A 208 -9.95 -9.29 9.30
N ALA A 209 -9.02 -10.15 8.89
CA ALA A 209 -8.99 -10.79 7.57
C ALA A 209 -9.62 -12.19 7.57
N ASP A 210 -10.22 -12.62 8.68
CA ASP A 210 -10.83 -13.96 8.79
C ASP A 210 -11.89 -14.19 7.71
N GLY A 211 -11.83 -15.33 7.03
CA GLY A 211 -12.62 -15.65 5.82
C GLY A 211 -12.10 -15.01 4.53
N GLY A 212 -11.25 -13.98 4.64
CA GLY A 212 -10.79 -13.13 3.53
C GLY A 212 -9.33 -13.34 3.12
N THR A 213 -8.68 -12.23 2.75
CA THR A 213 -7.28 -12.20 2.28
C THR A 213 -6.48 -11.17 3.07
N LEU A 214 -5.32 -11.56 3.59
CA LEU A 214 -4.32 -10.67 4.18
C LEU A 214 -3.15 -10.50 3.21
N PHE A 215 -2.92 -9.26 2.78
CA PHE A 215 -1.79 -8.89 1.94
C PHE A 215 -0.67 -8.29 2.79
N LEU A 216 0.47 -8.98 2.83
CA LEU A 216 1.69 -8.56 3.52
C LEU A 216 2.68 -8.00 2.50
N ASP A 217 2.74 -6.66 2.38
CA ASP A 217 3.71 -6.01 1.49
C ASP A 217 5.05 -5.87 2.21
N GLU A 218 6.13 -6.11 1.48
CA GLU A 218 7.52 -6.10 1.99
C GLU A 218 7.73 -7.04 3.20
N VAL A 219 7.22 -8.28 3.10
CA VAL A 219 7.27 -9.30 4.16
C VAL A 219 8.69 -9.59 4.67
N GLY A 220 9.71 -9.39 3.83
CA GLY A 220 11.12 -9.53 4.18
C GLY A 220 11.62 -8.53 5.24
N SER A 221 10.83 -7.50 5.56
CA SER A 221 11.14 -6.50 6.58
C SER A 221 10.66 -6.88 7.99
N LEU A 222 9.92 -7.99 8.15
CA LEU A 222 9.46 -8.45 9.45
C LEU A 222 10.62 -8.95 10.31
N ALA A 223 10.60 -8.64 11.61
CA ALA A 223 11.52 -9.22 12.57
C ALA A 223 11.37 -10.74 12.68
N LEU A 224 12.47 -11.47 12.93
CA LEU A 224 12.49 -12.94 13.03
C LEU A 224 11.47 -13.52 14.03
N ALA A 225 11.23 -12.80 15.15
CA ALA A 225 10.22 -13.19 16.13
C ALA A 225 8.79 -13.11 15.56
N THR A 226 8.49 -12.06 14.80
CA THR A 226 7.21 -11.87 14.14
C THR A 226 7.03 -12.89 12.99
N GLN A 227 8.09 -13.19 12.25
CA GLN A 227 8.08 -14.23 11.21
C GLN A 227 7.68 -15.61 11.78
N ALA A 228 8.16 -15.98 12.98
CA ALA A 228 7.78 -17.24 13.64
C ALA A 228 6.27 -17.31 13.92
N LYS A 229 5.68 -16.20 14.36
CA LYS A 229 4.22 -16.13 14.60
C LYS A 229 3.40 -16.15 13.30
N VAL A 230 3.91 -15.49 12.25
CA VAL A 230 3.29 -15.55 10.91
C VAL A 230 3.31 -16.99 10.38
N LEU A 231 4.40 -17.73 10.59
CA LEU A 231 4.48 -19.15 10.22
C LEU A 231 3.37 -19.96 10.88
N THR A 232 3.22 -19.85 12.22
CA THR A 232 2.14 -20.54 12.95
C THR A 232 0.76 -20.19 12.40
N ALA A 233 0.51 -18.89 12.13
CA ALA A 233 -0.76 -18.45 11.56
C ALA A 233 -1.03 -19.05 10.16
N VAL A 234 0.00 -19.15 9.32
CA VAL A 234 -0.13 -19.67 7.94
C VAL A 234 -0.24 -21.22 7.94
N GLU A 235 0.44 -21.90 8.85
CA GLU A 235 0.43 -23.38 8.89
C GLU A 235 -0.77 -23.93 9.64
N GLU A 236 -0.98 -23.45 10.85
CA GLU A 236 -1.98 -24.00 11.77
C GLU A 236 -3.33 -23.30 11.64
N GLY A 237 -3.35 -22.04 11.14
CA GLY A 237 -4.54 -21.20 11.13
C GLY A 237 -4.94 -20.75 12.53
N ASN A 238 -3.98 -20.69 13.45
CA ASN A 238 -4.17 -20.25 14.82
C ASN A 238 -3.25 -19.08 15.13
N ILE A 239 -3.79 -18.12 15.87
CA ILE A 239 -3.04 -16.97 16.37
C ILE A 239 -3.27 -16.77 17.85
N ARG A 240 -2.38 -16.00 18.49
CA ARG A 240 -2.54 -15.53 19.87
C ARG A 240 -2.28 -14.03 19.91
N ARG A 241 -3.12 -13.29 20.64
CA ARG A 241 -2.89 -11.86 20.88
C ARG A 241 -1.69 -11.67 21.79
N LEU A 242 -0.98 -10.56 21.63
CA LEU A 242 0.12 -10.19 22.54
C LEU A 242 -0.43 -10.07 23.98
N GLY A 243 0.31 -10.68 24.93
CA GLY A 243 -0.11 -10.73 26.33
C GLY A 243 -1.27 -11.69 26.63
N GLY A 244 -1.84 -12.33 25.60
CA GLY A 244 -2.91 -13.32 25.73
C GLY A 244 -2.39 -14.76 25.68
N THR A 245 -3.15 -15.69 26.30
CA THR A 245 -2.88 -17.14 26.26
C THR A 245 -3.86 -17.90 25.37
N ARG A 246 -4.96 -17.25 24.98
CA ARG A 246 -6.03 -17.89 24.21
C ARG A 246 -5.62 -18.02 22.74
N GLU A 247 -5.78 -19.22 22.17
CA GLU A 247 -5.71 -19.46 20.74
C GLU A 247 -7.01 -19.03 20.05
N ILE A 248 -6.85 -18.38 18.90
CA ILE A 248 -7.93 -17.90 18.05
C ILE A 248 -7.72 -18.54 16.69
N SER A 249 -8.68 -19.34 16.26
CA SER A 249 -8.65 -19.95 14.92
C SER A 249 -9.08 -18.95 13.88
N VAL A 250 -8.33 -18.88 12.76
CA VAL A 250 -8.58 -17.98 11.63
C VAL A 250 -8.38 -18.73 10.31
N ASP A 251 -9.20 -18.44 9.32
CA ASP A 251 -9.05 -18.94 7.96
C ASP A 251 -8.70 -17.79 7.01
N VAL A 252 -7.43 -17.45 6.92
CA VAL A 252 -6.94 -16.31 6.15
C VAL A 252 -6.08 -16.76 4.98
N ARG A 253 -6.43 -16.31 3.77
CA ARG A 253 -5.53 -16.42 2.62
C ARG A 253 -4.43 -15.38 2.74
N VAL A 254 -3.18 -15.82 2.81
CA VAL A 254 -2.04 -14.92 2.84
C VAL A 254 -1.49 -14.70 1.43
N VAL A 255 -1.36 -13.43 1.03
CA VAL A 255 -0.60 -13.01 -0.15
C VAL A 255 0.58 -12.18 0.35
N ALA A 256 1.79 -12.69 0.18
CA ALA A 256 3.02 -12.01 0.59
C ALA A 256 3.69 -11.35 -0.61
N ALA A 257 4.27 -10.16 -0.43
CA ALA A 257 5.08 -9.51 -1.43
C ALA A 257 6.46 -9.15 -0.89
N SER A 258 7.48 -9.25 -1.74
CA SER A 258 8.84 -8.84 -1.43
C SER A 258 9.46 -8.07 -2.60
N ASN A 259 10.22 -7.03 -2.29
CA ASN A 259 11.01 -6.27 -3.26
C ASN A 259 12.40 -6.86 -3.49
N ARG A 260 12.81 -7.84 -2.68
CA ARG A 260 14.03 -8.63 -2.80
C ARG A 260 13.69 -10.10 -2.82
N PRO A 261 14.45 -10.96 -3.51
CA PRO A 261 14.27 -12.40 -3.44
C PRO A 261 14.38 -12.88 -1.98
N LEU A 262 13.36 -13.62 -1.49
CA LEU A 262 13.35 -14.09 -0.10
C LEU A 262 14.45 -15.13 0.17
N ASP A 263 14.84 -15.92 -0.83
CA ASP A 263 15.97 -16.85 -0.75
C ASP A 263 17.31 -16.13 -0.47
N ASP A 264 17.51 -14.90 -0.98
CA ASP A 264 18.66 -14.07 -0.60
C ASP A 264 18.60 -13.64 0.88
N LEU A 265 17.42 -13.29 1.37
CA LEU A 265 17.22 -12.90 2.76
C LEU A 265 17.41 -14.09 3.72
N VAL A 266 17.02 -15.29 3.30
CA VAL A 266 17.30 -16.54 4.06
C VAL A 266 18.81 -16.77 4.15
N ARG A 267 19.55 -16.67 3.03
CA ARG A 267 21.01 -16.79 3.04
C ARG A 267 21.72 -15.77 3.94
N GLN A 268 21.15 -14.57 4.09
CA GLN A 268 21.64 -13.51 4.97
C GLN A 268 21.22 -13.71 6.43
N GLY A 269 20.41 -14.70 6.77
CA GLY A 269 19.92 -14.97 8.13
C GLY A 269 18.90 -13.96 8.65
N VAL A 270 18.32 -13.11 7.77
CA VAL A 270 17.31 -12.10 8.15
C VAL A 270 15.89 -12.55 7.86
N PHE A 271 15.72 -13.68 7.16
CA PHE A 271 14.44 -14.34 6.94
C PHE A 271 14.51 -15.81 7.29
N ARG A 272 13.46 -16.35 7.92
CA ARG A 272 13.41 -17.74 8.35
C ARG A 272 13.18 -18.67 7.16
N GLU A 273 13.96 -19.74 7.08
CA GLU A 273 13.87 -20.74 6.02
C GLU A 273 12.52 -21.48 6.03
N ASP A 274 12.00 -21.82 7.23
CA ASP A 274 10.72 -22.50 7.38
C ASP A 274 9.55 -21.65 6.84
N LEU A 275 9.49 -20.37 7.18
CA LEU A 275 8.49 -19.44 6.65
C LEU A 275 8.63 -19.26 5.13
N PHE A 276 9.88 -19.16 4.63
CA PHE A 276 10.12 -19.06 3.20
C PHE A 276 9.51 -20.27 2.46
N HIS A 277 9.81 -21.50 2.89
CA HIS A 277 9.25 -22.71 2.27
C HIS A 277 7.73 -22.72 2.29
N ARG A 278 7.11 -22.23 3.35
CA ARG A 278 5.64 -22.16 3.44
C ARG A 278 5.04 -21.13 2.50
N LEU A 279 5.65 -19.95 2.37
CA LEU A 279 5.18 -18.88 1.48
C LEU A 279 5.48 -19.17 -0.01
N ASN A 280 6.57 -19.89 -0.30
CA ASN A 280 7.08 -20.13 -1.65
C ASN A 280 6.32 -21.22 -2.43
N LEU A 281 5.18 -21.68 -1.91
CA LEU A 281 4.39 -22.74 -2.59
C LEU A 281 3.87 -22.27 -3.96
N LEU A 282 3.34 -21.04 -4.03
CA LEU A 282 2.89 -20.43 -5.27
C LEU A 282 3.66 -19.10 -5.46
N ARG A 283 4.75 -19.16 -6.24
CA ARG A 283 5.63 -18.03 -6.48
C ARG A 283 5.33 -17.36 -7.82
N ILE A 284 5.21 -16.05 -7.81
CA ILE A 284 5.04 -15.20 -8.99
C ILE A 284 6.15 -14.15 -8.98
N THR A 285 6.90 -14.06 -10.06
CA THR A 285 7.95 -13.06 -10.20
C THR A 285 7.54 -12.01 -11.25
N LEU A 286 7.50 -10.73 -10.83
CA LEU A 286 7.23 -9.62 -11.73
C LEU A 286 8.55 -9.04 -12.24
N PRO A 287 8.77 -9.07 -13.56
CA PRO A 287 9.96 -8.46 -14.14
C PRO A 287 9.93 -6.93 -13.94
N PRO A 288 11.09 -6.28 -13.80
CA PRO A 288 11.17 -4.82 -13.78
C PRO A 288 10.75 -4.23 -15.13
N LEU A 289 10.32 -2.96 -15.12
CA LEU A 289 9.74 -2.31 -16.31
C LEU A 289 10.71 -2.24 -17.48
N ARG A 290 12.01 -2.05 -17.22
CA ARG A 290 13.07 -2.06 -18.25
C ARG A 290 13.16 -3.38 -19.03
N ASP A 291 12.77 -4.50 -18.43
CA ASP A 291 12.77 -5.83 -19.05
C ASP A 291 11.44 -6.14 -19.77
N ARG A 292 10.45 -5.21 -19.71
CA ARG A 292 9.15 -5.34 -20.38
C ARG A 292 9.11 -4.65 -21.74
N GLY A 293 10.19 -4.13 -22.24
CA GLY A 293 10.44 -3.53 -23.56
C GLY A 293 9.21 -3.03 -24.33
N THR A 294 8.59 -3.95 -25.07
CA THR A 294 7.41 -3.67 -25.91
C THR A 294 6.18 -3.19 -25.14
N ASP A 295 6.07 -3.46 -23.85
CA ASP A 295 4.91 -3.11 -23.04
C ASP A 295 4.97 -1.69 -22.47
N ILE A 296 6.12 -1.01 -22.51
CA ILE A 296 6.30 0.32 -21.92
C ILE A 296 5.31 1.33 -22.53
N LEU A 297 5.22 1.39 -23.84
CA LEU A 297 4.34 2.36 -24.52
C LEU A 297 2.85 2.03 -24.35
N PRO A 298 2.37 0.78 -24.55
CA PRO A 298 1.00 0.42 -24.24
C PRO A 298 0.61 0.70 -22.78
N LEU A 299 1.51 0.41 -21.84
CA LEU A 299 1.30 0.71 -20.43
C LEU A 299 1.23 2.23 -20.18
N ALA A 300 2.14 3.02 -20.79
CA ALA A 300 2.13 4.48 -20.69
C ALA A 300 0.81 5.07 -21.21
N ARG A 301 0.32 4.60 -22.36
CA ARG A 301 -0.96 5.02 -22.92
C ARG A 301 -2.13 4.63 -22.01
N HIS A 302 -2.11 3.43 -21.43
CA HIS A 302 -3.11 2.99 -20.46
C HIS A 302 -3.12 3.89 -19.20
N LEU A 303 -1.95 4.20 -18.64
CA LEU A 303 -1.81 5.10 -17.49
C LEU A 303 -2.25 6.53 -17.83
N LEU A 304 -1.89 7.04 -19.01
CA LEU A 304 -2.32 8.35 -19.49
C LEU A 304 -3.84 8.43 -19.58
N ALA A 305 -4.50 7.43 -20.17
CA ALA A 305 -5.95 7.39 -20.27
C ALA A 305 -6.62 7.39 -18.88
N LYS A 306 -6.07 6.61 -17.94
CA LYS A 306 -6.56 6.54 -16.56
C LYS A 306 -6.39 7.86 -15.82
N ILE A 307 -5.24 8.51 -15.94
CA ILE A 307 -4.95 9.81 -15.31
C ILE A 307 -5.82 10.90 -15.95
N ALA A 308 -5.95 10.91 -17.29
CA ALA A 308 -6.81 11.85 -18.02
C ALA A 308 -8.28 11.75 -17.56
N ALA A 309 -8.80 10.53 -17.40
CA ALA A 309 -10.17 10.32 -16.91
C ALA A 309 -10.35 10.88 -15.50
N ARG A 310 -9.38 10.68 -14.58
CA ARG A 310 -9.40 11.21 -13.21
C ARG A 310 -9.42 12.74 -13.20
N HIS A 311 -8.66 13.38 -14.09
CA HIS A 311 -8.60 14.85 -14.25
C HIS A 311 -9.69 15.40 -15.18
N ARG A 312 -10.61 14.56 -15.72
CA ARG A 312 -11.67 14.93 -16.65
C ARG A 312 -11.15 15.58 -17.94
N LEU A 313 -9.92 15.23 -18.34
CA LEU A 313 -9.29 15.69 -19.56
C LEU A 313 -9.55 14.69 -20.71
N LYS A 314 -9.62 15.18 -21.95
CA LYS A 314 -9.85 14.37 -23.14
C LYS A 314 -8.80 14.69 -24.21
N GLY A 315 -8.55 13.74 -25.11
CA GLY A 315 -7.69 13.96 -26.27
C GLY A 315 -6.20 14.03 -25.96
N LEU A 316 -5.75 13.57 -24.78
CA LEU A 316 -4.33 13.53 -24.44
C LEU A 316 -3.65 12.40 -25.18
N THR A 317 -2.48 12.69 -25.77
CA THR A 317 -1.65 11.74 -26.53
C THR A 317 -0.19 11.84 -26.12
N ILE A 318 0.58 10.82 -26.48
CA ILE A 318 2.05 10.84 -26.36
C ILE A 318 2.61 11.15 -27.74
N ALA A 319 3.43 12.19 -27.84
CA ALA A 319 4.11 12.57 -29.08
C ALA A 319 5.21 11.54 -29.44
N PRO A 320 5.60 11.39 -30.72
CA PRO A 320 6.65 10.43 -31.12
C PRO A 320 7.98 10.63 -30.38
N GLU A 321 8.37 11.88 -30.12
CA GLU A 321 9.56 12.22 -29.35
C GLU A 321 9.41 11.76 -27.88
N GLY A 322 8.20 11.86 -27.35
CA GLY A 322 7.86 11.36 -26.01
C GLY A 322 7.94 9.84 -25.92
N GLU A 323 7.46 9.13 -26.94
CA GLU A 323 7.57 7.67 -27.01
C GLU A 323 9.03 7.21 -27.00
N ALA A 324 9.89 7.86 -27.79
CA ALA A 324 11.32 7.56 -27.81
C ALA A 324 11.98 7.80 -26.45
N ARG A 325 11.63 8.90 -25.76
CA ARG A 325 12.15 9.21 -24.42
C ARG A 325 11.68 8.20 -23.38
N LEU A 326 10.40 7.80 -23.39
CA LEU A 326 9.86 6.79 -22.48
C LEU A 326 10.56 5.44 -22.64
N LEU A 327 10.87 5.02 -23.86
CA LEU A 327 11.55 3.76 -24.15
C LEU A 327 13.04 3.79 -23.71
N ALA A 328 13.66 4.95 -23.73
CA ALA A 328 15.08 5.10 -23.40
C ALA A 328 15.35 5.16 -21.88
N GLN A 329 14.31 5.31 -21.05
CA GLN A 329 14.49 5.43 -19.61
C GLN A 329 14.69 4.07 -18.93
N PRO A 330 15.57 3.98 -17.92
CA PRO A 330 15.82 2.75 -17.16
C PRO A 330 14.73 2.40 -16.17
N TRP A 331 13.80 3.30 -15.87
CA TRP A 331 12.67 3.15 -14.97
C TRP A 331 13.02 2.45 -13.65
N ARG A 332 13.94 3.02 -12.88
CA ARG A 332 14.39 2.44 -11.59
C ARG A 332 13.25 2.31 -10.56
N GLY A 333 12.29 3.22 -10.59
CA GLY A 333 11.05 3.16 -9.81
C GLY A 333 9.91 2.43 -10.51
N ASN A 334 10.21 1.77 -11.66
CA ASN A 334 9.29 0.92 -12.41
C ASN A 334 7.98 1.65 -12.80
N VAL A 335 6.84 0.95 -12.73
CA VAL A 335 5.51 1.49 -13.10
C VAL A 335 5.11 2.69 -12.24
N ARG A 336 5.58 2.75 -10.98
CA ARG A 336 5.31 3.89 -10.09
C ARG A 336 5.98 5.16 -10.61
N GLU A 337 7.22 5.08 -11.03
CA GLU A 337 7.95 6.19 -11.63
C GLU A 337 7.31 6.64 -12.94
N LEU A 338 6.99 5.68 -13.83
CA LEU A 338 6.30 5.97 -15.08
C LEU A 338 4.96 6.68 -14.85
N ALA A 339 4.16 6.21 -13.90
CA ALA A 339 2.88 6.83 -13.56
C ALA A 339 3.05 8.26 -13.03
N HIS A 340 4.05 8.52 -12.18
CA HIS A 340 4.36 9.86 -11.67
C HIS A 340 4.81 10.80 -12.80
N GLU A 341 5.62 10.34 -13.75
CA GLU A 341 6.05 11.18 -14.87
C GLU A 341 4.89 11.53 -15.80
N ILE A 342 4.00 10.58 -16.06
CA ILE A 342 2.78 10.84 -16.85
C ILE A 342 1.87 11.83 -16.09
N GLU A 343 1.67 11.65 -14.79
CA GLU A 343 0.85 12.57 -13.99
C GLU A 343 1.46 13.98 -13.94
N ARG A 344 2.77 14.08 -13.80
CA ARG A 344 3.50 15.35 -13.88
C ARG A 344 3.28 16.03 -15.22
N ALA A 345 3.41 15.28 -16.33
CA ALA A 345 3.16 15.81 -17.67
C ALA A 345 1.73 16.32 -17.83
N VAL A 346 0.73 15.61 -17.31
CA VAL A 346 -0.69 16.02 -17.34
C VAL A 346 -0.94 17.30 -16.54
N ILE A 347 -0.30 17.44 -15.37
CA ILE A 347 -0.51 18.60 -14.48
C ILE A 347 0.21 19.85 -15.00
N PHE A 348 1.43 19.72 -15.50
CA PHE A 348 2.31 20.85 -15.82
C PHE A 348 2.51 21.06 -17.33
N GLY A 349 2.09 20.12 -18.18
CA GLY A 349 2.48 20.09 -19.59
C GLY A 349 1.79 21.11 -20.49
N GLY A 350 0.63 21.67 -20.12
CA GLY A 350 -0.07 22.70 -20.91
C GLY A 350 -0.43 22.32 -22.36
N SER A 351 -0.14 21.10 -22.81
CA SER A 351 -0.30 20.56 -24.16
C SER A 351 -1.16 19.29 -24.14
N THR A 352 -1.81 19.00 -25.25
CA THR A 352 -2.56 17.73 -25.44
C THR A 352 -1.67 16.59 -25.92
N ALA A 353 -0.47 16.89 -26.46
CA ALA A 353 0.52 15.92 -26.90
C ALA A 353 1.80 16.08 -26.07
N PHE A 354 2.15 15.03 -25.32
CA PHE A 354 3.28 15.05 -24.37
C PHE A 354 4.56 14.52 -25.01
N ASP A 355 5.61 15.31 -24.98
CA ASP A 355 6.95 14.96 -25.44
C ASP A 355 7.88 14.48 -24.31
N PHE A 356 7.46 14.62 -23.02
CA PHE A 356 8.25 14.28 -21.84
C PHE A 356 9.61 14.94 -21.80
N GLY A 357 9.71 16.19 -22.23
CA GLY A 357 10.97 16.93 -22.30
C GLY A 357 11.72 17.03 -20.97
N ALA A 358 10.99 16.95 -19.84
CA ALA A 358 11.57 16.95 -18.50
C ALA A 358 12.38 15.67 -18.17
N LEU A 359 12.16 14.54 -18.87
CA LEU A 359 12.95 13.32 -18.71
C LEU A 359 14.38 13.45 -19.24
N GLY A 360 14.71 14.58 -19.83
CA GLY A 360 15.98 14.77 -20.56
C GLY A 360 15.99 14.01 -21.90
N ALA A 361 16.81 14.44 -22.84
CA ALA A 361 17.12 13.58 -23.97
C ALA A 361 17.69 12.27 -23.41
N PRO A 362 17.33 11.08 -24.00
CA PRO A 362 18.05 9.87 -23.69
C PRO A 362 19.53 10.24 -23.75
N ALA A 363 20.30 9.84 -22.72
CA ALA A 363 21.70 9.95 -22.79
C ALA A 363 22.11 9.17 -24.08
N THR A 364 22.16 9.86 -25.18
CA THR A 364 22.78 9.34 -26.40
C THR A 364 24.11 8.83 -25.86
N PRO A 365 24.43 7.55 -25.97
CA PRO A 365 25.79 7.15 -25.69
C PRO A 365 26.57 8.09 -26.58
N LEU A 366 27.37 8.97 -25.97
CA LEU A 366 28.21 9.91 -26.68
C LEU A 366 29.02 9.07 -27.66
N SER A 367 28.53 8.96 -28.89
CA SER A 367 29.19 8.26 -29.98
C SER A 367 30.46 8.99 -30.48
N GLY A 368 30.77 10.12 -29.82
CA GLY A 368 32.07 10.72 -29.75
C GLY A 368 32.59 10.52 -28.33
N GLY A 369 33.24 9.39 -28.11
CA GLY A 369 33.73 9.03 -26.78
C GLY A 369 34.62 10.14 -26.23
N TRP A 370 34.21 10.76 -25.11
CA TRP A 370 35.09 11.60 -24.30
C TRP A 370 36.34 10.83 -23.87
N ARG A 371 36.31 9.48 -23.94
CA ARG A 371 37.42 8.59 -23.68
C ARG A 371 38.14 8.25 -24.98
N ASN A 372 39.35 8.75 -25.11
CA ASN A 372 40.23 8.29 -26.18
C ASN A 372 40.47 6.76 -26.03
N PRO A 373 40.09 5.91 -26.99
CA PRO A 373 40.25 4.45 -26.90
C PRO A 373 41.73 4.03 -26.76
N ALA A 374 42.67 4.90 -27.18
CA ALA A 374 44.10 4.67 -27.04
C ALA A 374 44.66 5.12 -25.69
N TRP A 375 43.89 5.81 -24.85
CA TRP A 375 44.34 6.25 -23.54
C TRP A 375 44.53 5.05 -22.60
N ARG A 376 45.66 5.01 -21.94
CA ARG A 376 46.02 4.05 -20.91
C ARG A 376 46.35 4.79 -19.62
N MET A 377 46.03 4.21 -18.49
CA MET A 377 46.37 4.80 -17.19
C MET A 377 47.91 4.86 -17.08
N PRO A 378 48.51 6.03 -16.76
CA PRO A 378 49.95 6.16 -16.59
C PRO A 378 50.45 5.30 -15.43
N GLU A 379 51.63 4.69 -15.54
CA GLU A 379 52.25 3.92 -14.47
C GLU A 379 52.55 4.79 -13.24
N SER A 380 52.74 6.08 -13.40
CA SER A 380 52.93 7.07 -12.33
C SER A 380 51.69 7.41 -11.56
N GLY A 381 50.52 6.83 -11.94
CA GLY A 381 49.22 7.13 -11.37
C GLY A 381 48.48 8.24 -12.13
N PHE A 382 47.22 8.43 -11.79
CA PHE A 382 46.29 9.38 -12.38
C PHE A 382 45.48 10.06 -11.28
N SER A 383 45.53 11.40 -11.24
CA SER A 383 44.72 12.16 -10.27
C SER A 383 43.31 12.41 -10.78
N LEU A 384 42.35 11.70 -10.26
CA LEU A 384 40.93 11.90 -10.60
C LEU A 384 40.47 13.32 -10.24
N ASP A 385 40.90 13.84 -9.08
CA ASP A 385 40.54 15.18 -8.62
C ASP A 385 41.04 16.28 -9.56
N ALA A 386 42.30 16.21 -10.00
CA ALA A 386 42.84 17.15 -10.95
C ALA A 386 42.05 17.13 -12.27
N THR A 387 41.71 15.95 -12.78
CA THR A 387 40.91 15.82 -14.02
C THR A 387 39.52 16.37 -13.88
N VAL A 388 38.88 16.15 -12.75
CA VAL A 388 37.54 16.74 -12.46
C VAL A 388 37.63 18.26 -12.42
N ASP A 389 38.67 18.83 -11.81
CA ASP A 389 38.89 20.28 -11.77
C ASP A 389 39.18 20.86 -13.18
N GLU A 390 39.93 20.16 -14.04
CA GLU A 390 40.11 20.54 -15.43
C GLU A 390 38.80 20.53 -16.23
N LEU A 391 37.99 19.49 -16.09
CA LEU A 391 36.66 19.41 -16.73
C LEU A 391 35.71 20.52 -16.28
N ILE A 392 35.72 20.88 -15.00
CA ILE A 392 34.98 22.02 -14.48
C ILE A 392 35.44 23.33 -15.07
N ALA A 393 36.76 23.55 -15.12
CA ALA A 393 37.38 24.75 -15.71
C ALA A 393 37.03 24.89 -17.21
N GLU A 394 37.04 23.79 -17.95
CA GLU A 394 36.64 23.75 -19.36
C GLU A 394 35.19 24.12 -19.53
N ALA A 395 34.29 23.48 -18.78
CA ALA A 395 32.84 23.75 -18.83
C ALA A 395 32.53 25.21 -18.47
N LEU A 396 33.22 25.80 -17.52
CA LEU A 396 33.09 27.22 -17.16
C LEU A 396 33.57 28.16 -18.28
N ARG A 397 34.69 27.85 -18.90
CA ARG A 397 35.17 28.61 -20.08
C ARG A 397 34.17 28.61 -21.22
N GLU A 398 33.62 27.44 -21.57
CA GLU A 398 32.63 27.28 -22.63
C GLU A 398 31.27 27.92 -22.32
N THR A 399 30.92 28.08 -21.04
CA THR A 399 29.67 28.67 -20.60
C THR A 399 29.79 30.14 -20.12
N GLY A 400 30.93 30.79 -20.39
CA GLY A 400 31.15 32.16 -19.96
C GLY A 400 31.11 32.34 -18.44
N ASN A 401 31.70 31.44 -17.70
CA ASN A 401 31.68 31.39 -16.22
C ASN A 401 30.29 31.24 -15.56
N ASN A 402 29.30 30.77 -16.29
CA ASN A 402 27.97 30.50 -15.74
C ASN A 402 27.95 29.13 -15.03
N ILE A 403 28.08 29.15 -13.70
CA ILE A 403 28.12 27.94 -12.84
C ILE A 403 26.90 27.05 -13.07
N SER A 404 25.70 27.61 -13.22
CA SER A 404 24.48 26.83 -13.45
C SER A 404 24.42 26.16 -14.81
N ALA A 405 24.98 26.81 -15.84
CA ALA A 405 25.10 26.26 -17.19
C ALA A 405 26.19 25.18 -17.23
N ALA A 406 27.35 25.42 -16.61
CA ALA A 406 28.44 24.46 -16.49
C ALA A 406 28.02 23.18 -15.74
N ALA A 407 27.32 23.32 -14.60
CA ALA A 407 26.78 22.21 -13.83
C ALA A 407 25.83 21.34 -14.65
N ARG A 408 24.90 21.95 -15.39
CA ARG A 408 23.99 21.22 -16.31
C ARG A 408 24.74 20.47 -17.39
N ARG A 409 25.78 21.09 -17.97
CA ARG A 409 26.58 20.49 -19.04
C ARG A 409 27.41 19.31 -18.57
N LEU A 410 27.91 19.37 -17.34
CA LEU A 410 28.66 18.30 -16.68
C LEU A 410 27.76 17.21 -16.03
N GLY A 411 26.45 17.40 -15.98
CA GLY A 411 25.53 16.47 -15.32
C GLY A 411 25.69 16.40 -13.80
N VAL A 412 26.18 17.49 -13.17
CA VAL A 412 26.42 17.58 -11.72
C VAL A 412 25.58 18.67 -11.07
N THR A 413 25.54 18.70 -9.73
CA THR A 413 24.86 19.78 -9.01
C THR A 413 25.63 21.08 -9.07
N ARG A 414 24.94 22.23 -8.97
CA ARG A 414 25.54 23.54 -8.92
C ARG A 414 26.52 23.67 -7.75
N ASP A 415 26.18 23.05 -6.61
CA ASP A 415 27.01 23.11 -5.40
C ASP A 415 28.28 22.29 -5.55
N PHE A 416 28.26 21.18 -6.31
CA PHE A 416 29.45 20.42 -6.66
C PHE A 416 30.47 21.26 -7.41
N VAL A 417 30.02 22.04 -8.42
CA VAL A 417 30.92 22.95 -9.18
C VAL A 417 31.42 24.06 -8.28
N ARG A 418 30.54 24.69 -7.45
CA ARG A 418 30.93 25.77 -6.55
C ARG A 418 31.98 25.35 -5.52
N TYR A 419 31.86 24.15 -4.93
CA TYR A 419 32.78 23.62 -3.94
C TYR A 419 34.22 23.45 -4.49
N ARG A 420 34.33 23.15 -5.76
CA ARG A 420 35.63 22.92 -6.43
C ARG A 420 36.30 24.18 -7.03
N LEU A 421 35.62 25.31 -6.96
CA LEU A 421 36.21 26.57 -7.41
C LEU A 421 37.18 27.14 -6.37
N PRO A 422 38.29 27.82 -6.83
CA PRO A 422 39.17 28.53 -5.90
C PRO A 422 38.40 29.53 -5.07
N GLY A 423 38.30 29.33 -3.75
CA GLY A 423 37.50 30.12 -2.82
C GLY A 423 36.26 29.40 -2.27
N GLY A 424 35.89 28.20 -2.77
CA GLY A 424 34.78 27.39 -2.26
C GLY A 424 35.11 26.46 -1.08
N LYS A 425 36.35 26.38 -0.67
CA LYS A 425 36.82 25.57 0.46
C LYS A 425 36.74 26.33 1.79
N THR A 426 35.61 26.86 2.17
CA THR A 426 35.38 27.24 3.55
C THR A 426 34.30 26.35 4.14
N ALA A 427 34.81 25.40 4.86
CA ALA A 427 34.17 24.41 5.70
C ALA A 427 33.53 25.05 6.97
N PRO A 428 33.01 24.30 7.90
CA PRO A 428 33.08 22.84 8.14
C PRO A 428 31.80 22.13 7.87
#